data_3a25465f68fb7bc6a752803f2e42eec1
#
_entry.id   3a25465f68fb7bc6a752803f2e42eec1
#
_cell.length_a   1.000
_cell.length_b   1.000
_cell.length_c   1.000
_cell.angle_alpha   90.00
_cell.angle_beta   90.00
_cell.angle_gamma   90.00
#
_symmetry.space_group_name_H-M   'P 1'
#
loop_
_entity.id
_entity.type
_entity.pdbx_description
1 polymer ?
#
loop_
_entity_poly.entity_id
_entity_poly.type
_entity_poly.pdbx_seq_one_letter_code
_entity_poly.pdbx_strand_id
1 'polypeptide(L)'
;MSSRQDKEKSVNVQVLLRCRPFSDDEVRSNAPQVITCNDYQREVAVTQTIAGKQIDRVFTFDKVFGPTAKQRDLYDQAIIPIVNEVLEGFNCTIFAYGQTGTGKTYTMEGECRRAKASLRCCCSFIMCLPLPKGCLLFVFLSSKYLQSGPKGQLPADAGVIPRAVKQIFDTLESQNTEYSVKVTFLELYNEEITDLLAPEEISKAALEERQKKPLPLMEDGKGGVLVRGLEEEIVTNASEIFSLLERGSAKRRTAETLLNKQSSRSHSLFSITIHIKEATPEGEELIKCGKLNLVDLAGSENISRSGAREGRAREAGEINKSLLTLGRVITALVEHLGHVPYRDSKLTRLLRDSLGGRTKTCIIATVSPSVHCLEETLSTLDYAHRAKSIKNRPEVI
;
A
#
# COMPACT_ATOMS: atom_id res chain seq x y z
N MET A 1 1.56 48.55 3.82
CA MET A 1 1.14 47.27 4.41
C MET A 1 1.21 46.22 3.28
N SER A 2 2.33 45.52 3.19
CA SER A 2 2.61 44.56 2.13
C SER A 2 2.08 43.19 2.60
N SER A 3 1.04 42.67 1.93
CA SER A 3 0.56 41.30 2.10
C SER A 3 1.68 40.38 1.65
N ARG A 4 2.35 39.73 2.58
CA ARG A 4 3.14 38.55 2.32
C ARG A 4 2.15 37.45 1.91
N GLN A 5 1.96 37.28 0.61
CA GLN A 5 1.44 36.04 0.06
C GLN A 5 2.50 34.96 0.35
N ASP A 6 2.26 34.14 1.37
CA ASP A 6 2.96 32.89 1.53
C ASP A 6 2.65 32.06 0.27
N LYS A 7 3.63 31.99 -0.64
CA LYS A 7 3.57 31.10 -1.78
C LYS A 7 3.59 29.69 -1.21
N GLU A 8 2.42 29.06 -1.10
CA GLU A 8 2.27 27.64 -0.79
C GLU A 8 3.27 26.85 -1.64
N LYS A 9 4.23 26.20 -0.98
CA LYS A 9 5.31 25.48 -1.62
C LYS A 9 4.78 24.19 -2.20
N SER A 10 4.49 24.15 -3.50
CA SER A 10 4.08 22.91 -4.17
C SER A 10 5.24 21.92 -4.22
N VAL A 11 4.93 20.62 -4.00
CA VAL A 11 5.88 19.53 -4.02
C VAL A 11 5.42 18.50 -5.06
N ASN A 12 6.35 17.98 -5.84
CA ASN A 12 6.04 16.94 -6.82
C ASN A 12 5.79 15.60 -6.12
N VAL A 13 4.97 14.76 -6.73
CA VAL A 13 4.84 13.36 -6.34
C VAL A 13 6.21 12.68 -6.51
N GLN A 14 6.68 12.02 -5.46
CA GLN A 14 7.90 11.23 -5.48
C GLN A 14 7.63 9.90 -6.16
N VAL A 15 8.48 9.48 -7.09
CA VAL A 15 8.31 8.21 -7.79
C VAL A 15 9.58 7.37 -7.70
N LEU A 16 9.43 6.21 -7.10
CA LEU A 16 10.47 5.20 -6.96
C LEU A 16 10.22 4.08 -7.96
N LEU A 17 11.28 3.51 -8.52
CA LEU A 17 11.19 2.28 -9.28
C LEU A 17 11.82 1.13 -8.51
N ARG A 18 11.15 -0.01 -8.52
CA ARG A 18 11.68 -1.28 -8.01
C ARG A 18 11.55 -2.37 -9.05
N CYS A 19 12.69 -2.93 -9.48
CA CYS A 19 12.73 -4.12 -10.33
C CYS A 19 12.95 -5.36 -9.45
N ARG A 20 12.05 -6.36 -9.54
CA ARG A 20 12.25 -7.62 -8.84
C ARG A 20 13.34 -8.48 -9.50
N PRO A 21 13.95 -9.45 -8.81
CA PRO A 21 14.73 -10.49 -9.45
C PRO A 21 13.87 -11.36 -10.38
N PHE A 22 14.50 -12.16 -11.23
CA PHE A 22 13.82 -13.21 -11.98
C PHE A 22 13.13 -14.19 -11.03
N SER A 23 11.94 -14.65 -11.41
CA SER A 23 11.28 -15.76 -10.73
C SER A 23 11.92 -17.09 -11.13
N ASP A 24 11.69 -18.15 -10.32
CA ASP A 24 12.20 -19.49 -10.63
C ASP A 24 11.74 -20.01 -12.00
N ASP A 25 10.52 -19.66 -12.42
CA ASP A 25 9.98 -20.04 -13.73
C ASP A 25 10.68 -19.30 -14.87
N GLU A 26 10.95 -18.01 -14.69
CA GLU A 26 11.70 -17.20 -15.68
C GLU A 26 13.17 -17.66 -15.80
N VAL A 27 13.78 -18.05 -14.68
CA VAL A 27 15.13 -18.64 -14.68
C VAL A 27 15.12 -19.99 -15.39
N ARG A 28 14.16 -20.88 -15.10
CA ARG A 28 14.04 -22.19 -15.74
C ARG A 28 13.78 -22.09 -17.24
N SER A 29 13.00 -21.10 -17.67
CA SER A 29 12.72 -20.86 -19.08
C SER A 29 13.82 -20.07 -19.80
N ASN A 30 14.91 -19.70 -19.10
CA ASN A 30 15.99 -18.85 -19.62
C ASN A 30 15.44 -17.57 -20.28
N ALA A 31 14.46 -16.92 -19.61
CA ALA A 31 13.81 -15.74 -20.15
C ALA A 31 14.81 -14.59 -20.35
N PRO A 32 14.84 -13.94 -21.54
CA PRO A 32 15.71 -12.79 -21.77
C PRO A 32 15.40 -11.62 -20.83
N GLN A 33 16.46 -10.97 -20.35
CA GLN A 33 16.35 -9.73 -19.59
C GLN A 33 16.18 -8.55 -20.55
N VAL A 34 15.21 -7.70 -20.30
CA VAL A 34 14.91 -6.51 -21.11
C VAL A 34 15.05 -5.19 -20.35
N ILE A 35 15.32 -5.26 -19.04
CA ILE A 35 15.49 -4.10 -18.17
C ILE A 35 16.91 -4.03 -17.64
N THR A 36 17.52 -2.84 -17.73
CA THR A 36 18.77 -2.51 -17.05
C THR A 36 18.49 -1.36 -16.05
N CYS A 37 18.77 -1.61 -14.77
CA CYS A 37 18.63 -0.62 -13.71
C CYS A 37 19.99 0.01 -13.41
N ASN A 38 20.05 1.34 -13.34
CA ASN A 38 21.19 2.10 -12.89
C ASN A 38 20.78 2.90 -11.64
N ASP A 39 21.04 2.34 -10.46
CA ASP A 39 20.63 2.91 -9.19
C ASP A 39 21.35 4.24 -8.93
N TYR A 40 22.58 4.40 -9.41
CA TYR A 40 23.40 5.59 -9.25
C TYR A 40 22.89 6.77 -10.09
N GLN A 41 22.61 6.52 -11.38
CA GLN A 41 22.05 7.53 -12.29
C GLN A 41 20.54 7.70 -12.12
N ARG A 42 19.90 6.83 -11.34
CA ARG A 42 18.43 6.79 -11.15
C ARG A 42 17.67 6.56 -12.45
N GLU A 43 18.23 5.74 -13.32
CA GLU A 43 17.75 5.46 -14.67
C GLU A 43 17.40 3.99 -14.84
N VAL A 44 16.43 3.77 -15.69
CA VAL A 44 16.04 2.43 -16.15
C VAL A 44 15.98 2.45 -17.65
N ALA A 45 16.77 1.58 -18.28
CA ALA A 45 16.71 1.35 -19.71
C ALA A 45 15.92 0.08 -20.00
N VAL A 46 15.02 0.16 -20.98
CA VAL A 46 14.25 -0.98 -21.50
C VAL A 46 14.59 -1.19 -22.96
N THR A 47 15.14 -2.36 -23.24
CA THR A 47 15.53 -2.75 -24.60
C THR A 47 14.34 -3.37 -25.33
N GLN A 48 13.97 -2.79 -26.46
CA GLN A 48 12.93 -3.30 -27.36
C GLN A 48 13.50 -3.65 -28.72
N THR A 49 12.98 -4.70 -29.36
CA THR A 49 13.29 -5.00 -30.73
C THR A 49 12.14 -4.57 -31.64
N ILE A 50 12.34 -3.50 -32.41
CA ILE A 50 11.35 -2.97 -33.35
C ILE A 50 11.90 -3.09 -34.76
N ALA A 51 11.19 -3.81 -35.62
CA ALA A 51 11.63 -4.08 -37.02
C ALA A 51 13.07 -4.62 -37.13
N GLY A 52 13.47 -5.52 -36.21
CA GLY A 52 14.82 -6.12 -36.21
C GLY A 52 15.93 -5.24 -35.63
N LYS A 53 15.62 -4.02 -35.18
CA LYS A 53 16.58 -3.12 -34.52
C LYS A 53 16.30 -3.06 -33.02
N GLN A 54 17.36 -3.11 -32.21
CA GLN A 54 17.27 -2.88 -30.78
C GLN A 54 17.23 -1.36 -30.53
N ILE A 55 16.25 -0.94 -29.74
CA ILE A 55 16.04 0.45 -29.31
C ILE A 55 15.89 0.45 -27.80
N ASP A 56 16.67 1.27 -27.12
CA ASP A 56 16.58 1.47 -25.69
C ASP A 56 15.70 2.69 -25.38
N ARG A 57 14.69 2.49 -24.51
CA ARG A 57 13.94 3.58 -23.92
C ARG A 57 14.43 3.78 -22.48
N VAL A 58 14.86 5.00 -22.16
CA VAL A 58 15.39 5.36 -20.85
C VAL A 58 14.38 6.19 -20.10
N PHE A 59 14.16 5.83 -18.82
CA PHE A 59 13.28 6.52 -17.89
C PHE A 59 14.06 6.92 -16.64
N THR A 60 13.81 8.13 -16.11
CA THR A 60 14.45 8.62 -14.90
C THR A 60 13.44 8.70 -13.75
N PHE A 61 13.84 8.29 -12.57
CA PHE A 61 13.01 8.29 -11.36
C PHE A 61 13.71 9.01 -10.19
N ASP A 62 13.00 9.26 -9.09
CA ASP A 62 13.62 9.88 -7.92
C ASP A 62 14.59 8.93 -7.23
N LYS A 63 14.30 7.62 -7.27
CA LYS A 63 15.22 6.53 -6.92
C LYS A 63 14.89 5.28 -7.74
N VAL A 64 15.91 4.47 -7.97
CA VAL A 64 15.81 3.18 -8.65
C VAL A 64 16.37 2.10 -7.72
N PHE A 65 15.64 1.00 -7.60
CA PHE A 65 16.03 -0.17 -6.82
C PHE A 65 16.06 -1.37 -7.76
N GLY A 66 17.26 -1.79 -8.14
CA GLY A 66 17.49 -2.93 -9.04
C GLY A 66 17.14 -4.27 -8.40
N PRO A 67 17.33 -5.40 -9.14
CA PRO A 67 16.94 -6.74 -8.70
C PRO A 67 17.64 -7.23 -7.42
N THR A 68 18.77 -6.66 -7.06
CA THR A 68 19.55 -7.01 -5.86
C THR A 68 19.16 -6.21 -4.62
N ALA A 69 18.37 -5.14 -4.79
CA ALA A 69 17.97 -4.26 -3.71
C ALA A 69 17.05 -4.96 -2.69
N LYS A 70 17.39 -4.83 -1.43
CA LYS A 70 16.65 -5.44 -0.30
C LYS A 70 15.50 -4.54 0.15
N GLN A 71 14.58 -5.09 0.95
CA GLN A 71 13.50 -4.34 1.59
C GLN A 71 14.03 -3.17 2.42
N ARG A 72 15.12 -3.40 3.15
CA ARG A 72 15.74 -2.40 4.01
C ARG A 72 16.31 -1.23 3.19
N ASP A 73 16.94 -1.50 2.05
CA ASP A 73 17.55 -0.46 1.21
C ASP A 73 16.49 0.54 0.72
N LEU A 74 15.35 0.02 0.26
CA LEU A 74 14.21 0.86 -0.14
C LEU A 74 13.67 1.67 1.04
N TYR A 75 13.50 1.02 2.19
CA TYR A 75 12.94 1.65 3.38
C TYR A 75 13.85 2.76 3.89
N ASP A 76 15.11 2.46 4.14
CA ASP A 76 16.08 3.38 4.75
C ASP A 76 16.33 4.61 3.84
N GLN A 77 16.38 4.39 2.52
CA GLN A 77 16.71 5.47 1.59
C GLN A 77 15.53 6.34 1.19
N ALA A 78 14.29 5.84 1.24
CA ALA A 78 13.17 6.55 0.66
C ALA A 78 11.94 6.69 1.57
N ILE A 79 11.72 5.76 2.49
CA ILE A 79 10.50 5.73 3.29
C ILE A 79 10.67 6.39 4.66
N ILE A 80 11.83 6.23 5.32
CA ILE A 80 12.12 6.87 6.62
C ILE A 80 11.77 8.37 6.60
N PRO A 81 12.19 9.19 5.61
CA PRO A 81 11.84 10.60 5.58
C PRO A 81 10.34 10.86 5.54
N ILE A 82 9.58 10.03 4.78
CA ILE A 82 8.12 10.18 4.66
C ILE A 82 7.43 9.90 6.00
N VAL A 83 7.88 8.87 6.72
CA VAL A 83 7.34 8.55 8.05
C VAL A 83 7.63 9.66 9.05
N ASN A 84 8.83 10.26 9.00
CA ASN A 84 9.17 11.41 9.84
C ASN A 84 8.24 12.61 9.56
N GLU A 85 7.92 12.87 8.29
CA GLU A 85 6.98 13.94 7.92
C GLU A 85 5.57 13.70 8.47
N VAL A 86 5.13 12.43 8.58
CA VAL A 86 3.86 12.10 9.24
C VAL A 86 3.89 12.48 10.73
N LEU A 87 4.99 12.21 11.40
CA LEU A 87 5.19 12.59 12.81
C LEU A 87 5.28 14.11 13.01
N GLU A 88 5.62 14.84 11.96
CA GLU A 88 5.59 16.32 11.93
C GLU A 88 4.19 16.89 11.65
N GLY A 89 3.17 16.04 11.43
CA GLY A 89 1.78 16.45 11.21
C GLY A 89 1.35 16.53 9.74
N PHE A 90 2.16 16.06 8.80
CA PHE A 90 1.75 15.98 7.40
C PHE A 90 0.94 14.73 7.11
N ASN A 91 0.01 14.84 6.16
CA ASN A 91 -0.58 13.69 5.53
C ASN A 91 0.34 13.14 4.43
N CYS A 92 0.63 11.84 4.50
CA CYS A 92 1.47 11.15 3.54
C CYS A 92 0.76 9.92 2.95
N THR A 93 1.02 9.63 1.67
CA THR A 93 0.51 8.42 1.02
C THR A 93 1.63 7.72 0.28
N ILE A 94 1.76 6.42 0.50
CA ILE A 94 2.68 5.54 -0.22
C ILE A 94 1.84 4.47 -0.91
N PHE A 95 1.95 4.33 -2.23
CA PHE A 95 1.27 3.26 -2.93
C PHE A 95 2.15 2.52 -3.93
N ALA A 96 1.98 1.20 -3.98
CA ALA A 96 2.66 0.33 -4.92
C ALA A 96 1.80 0.13 -6.18
N TYR A 97 2.41 0.32 -7.36
CA TYR A 97 1.78 0.22 -8.68
C TYR A 97 2.58 -0.67 -9.62
N GLY A 98 1.92 -1.50 -10.41
CA GLY A 98 2.53 -2.36 -11.40
C GLY A 98 1.72 -3.63 -11.65
N GLN A 99 2.18 -4.44 -12.59
CA GLN A 99 1.56 -5.71 -12.96
C GLN A 99 1.52 -6.71 -11.81
N THR A 100 0.58 -7.66 -11.85
CA THR A 100 0.57 -8.82 -10.94
C THR A 100 1.89 -9.60 -11.04
N GLY A 101 2.44 -10.02 -9.89
CA GLY A 101 3.71 -10.76 -9.83
C GLY A 101 4.97 -9.90 -9.88
N THR A 102 4.87 -8.56 -9.94
CA THR A 102 6.05 -7.67 -9.89
C THR A 102 6.51 -7.31 -8.47
N GLY A 103 5.78 -7.76 -7.44
CA GLY A 103 6.19 -7.60 -6.04
C GLY A 103 5.60 -6.40 -5.31
N LYS A 104 4.41 -5.89 -5.70
CA LYS A 104 3.68 -4.83 -4.96
C LYS A 104 3.47 -5.22 -3.50
N THR A 105 2.73 -6.30 -3.27
CA THR A 105 2.42 -6.81 -1.93
C THR A 105 3.69 -7.19 -1.16
N TYR A 106 4.69 -7.80 -1.83
CA TYR A 106 5.99 -8.05 -1.21
C TYR A 106 6.66 -6.75 -0.75
N THR A 107 6.61 -5.70 -1.56
CA THR A 107 7.17 -4.39 -1.20
C THR A 107 6.44 -3.77 -0.02
N MET A 108 5.11 -3.86 0.01
CA MET A 108 4.29 -3.24 1.06
C MET A 108 4.25 -4.05 2.35
N GLU A 109 4.00 -5.36 2.28
CA GLU A 109 3.83 -6.22 3.47
C GLU A 109 5.08 -7.05 3.81
N GLY A 110 5.86 -7.44 2.79
CA GLY A 110 6.97 -8.40 2.91
C GLY A 110 6.57 -9.81 2.49
N GLU A 111 7.46 -10.78 2.72
CA GLU A 111 7.19 -12.17 2.42
C GLU A 111 6.13 -12.73 3.37
N CYS A 112 4.96 -12.98 2.82
CA CYS A 112 3.98 -13.82 3.48
C CYS A 112 4.48 -15.27 3.38
N ARG A 113 5.30 -15.72 4.34
CA ARG A 113 5.69 -17.12 4.40
C ARG A 113 4.40 -17.93 4.45
N ARG A 114 4.01 -18.49 3.32
CA ARG A 114 3.09 -19.62 3.33
C ARG A 114 3.76 -20.62 4.26
N ALA A 115 3.17 -20.85 5.43
CA ALA A 115 3.47 -22.03 6.17
C ALA A 115 3.21 -23.16 5.17
N LYS A 116 4.26 -23.69 4.54
CA LYS A 116 4.17 -24.98 3.90
C LYS A 116 3.65 -25.85 5.01
N ALA A 117 2.44 -26.33 4.88
CA ALA A 117 1.92 -27.44 5.65
C ALA A 117 2.75 -28.66 5.25
N SER A 118 4.03 -28.63 5.62
CA SER A 118 4.80 -29.80 5.88
C SER A 118 4.18 -30.37 7.14
N LEU A 119 3.37 -31.41 6.95
CA LEU A 119 2.95 -32.33 7.99
C LEU A 119 4.19 -33.00 8.62
N ARG A 120 5.02 -32.21 9.27
CA ARG A 120 6.05 -32.66 10.22
C ARG A 120 6.02 -31.68 11.37
N CYS A 121 5.15 -32.02 12.33
CA CYS A 121 5.36 -31.80 13.75
C CYS A 121 6.11 -30.49 14.10
N CYS A 122 5.47 -29.33 13.95
CA CYS A 122 5.65 -28.28 14.92
C CYS A 122 4.47 -28.40 15.87
N CYS A 123 4.67 -29.17 16.92
CA CYS A 123 3.86 -29.06 18.11
C CYS A 123 3.89 -27.60 18.52
N SER A 124 2.87 -26.83 18.13
CA SER A 124 2.52 -25.62 18.85
C SER A 124 2.45 -26.04 20.31
N PHE A 125 3.32 -25.53 21.14
CA PHE A 125 3.28 -25.76 22.56
C PHE A 125 1.95 -25.25 23.06
N ILE A 126 0.97 -26.14 23.15
CA ILE A 126 -0.25 -25.91 23.89
C ILE A 126 0.16 -26.04 25.36
N MET A 127 0.53 -24.94 25.98
CA MET A 127 0.59 -24.92 27.43
C MET A 127 -0.84 -24.96 27.96
N CYS A 128 -1.32 -26.18 28.27
CA CYS A 128 -2.49 -26.37 29.11
C CYS A 128 -2.09 -26.02 30.54
N LEU A 129 -2.42 -24.81 31.01
CA LEU A 129 -2.42 -24.50 32.44
C LEU A 129 -3.75 -24.96 33.00
N PRO A 130 -3.80 -25.91 33.94
CA PRO A 130 -5.02 -26.29 34.61
C PRO A 130 -5.44 -25.18 35.58
N LEU A 131 -6.52 -24.49 35.27
CA LEU A 131 -7.21 -23.65 36.24
C LEU A 131 -8.20 -24.51 37.04
N PRO A 132 -8.35 -24.26 38.36
CA PRO A 132 -9.32 -24.96 39.18
C PRO A 132 -10.74 -24.46 38.84
N LYS A 133 -11.41 -25.10 37.95
CA LYS A 133 -12.82 -25.08 37.52
C LYS A 133 -12.93 -25.22 35.96
N GLY A 134 -12.40 -26.28 35.37
CA GLY A 134 -12.90 -26.79 34.08
C GLY A 134 -12.93 -25.86 32.84
N CYS A 135 -12.33 -24.69 32.86
CA CYS A 135 -12.20 -23.80 31.69
C CYS A 135 -10.81 -23.93 31.08
N LEU A 136 -10.75 -24.35 29.83
CA LEU A 136 -9.54 -24.34 29.00
C LEU A 136 -9.39 -22.95 28.36
N LEU A 137 -8.38 -22.18 28.79
CA LEU A 137 -7.99 -20.93 28.14
C LEU A 137 -7.02 -21.25 26.99
N PHE A 138 -7.48 -21.13 25.76
CA PHE A 138 -6.61 -21.21 24.58
C PHE A 138 -5.96 -19.84 24.34
N VAL A 139 -4.68 -19.72 24.67
CA VAL A 139 -3.89 -18.54 24.31
C VAL A 139 -3.19 -18.84 22.98
N PHE A 140 -3.73 -18.30 21.89
CA PHE A 140 -3.03 -18.27 20.61
C PHE A 140 -2.00 -17.13 20.61
N LEU A 141 -0.75 -17.46 20.92
CA LEU A 141 0.37 -16.54 20.75
C LEU A 141 1.08 -16.88 19.43
N SER A 142 0.72 -16.25 18.36
CA SER A 142 1.53 -16.34 17.14
C SER A 142 1.20 -15.24 16.15
N SER A 143 1.83 -14.08 16.29
CA SER A 143 1.96 -13.13 15.19
C SER A 143 3.20 -13.46 14.37
N LYS A 144 3.08 -13.53 13.04
CA LYS A 144 4.23 -13.78 12.13
C LYS A 144 5.32 -12.70 12.26
N TYR A 145 4.97 -11.51 12.74
CA TYR A 145 5.89 -10.40 13.00
C TYR A 145 6.55 -10.47 14.38
N LEU A 146 6.01 -11.27 15.32
CA LEU A 146 6.55 -11.45 16.66
C LEU A 146 7.57 -12.60 16.76
N GLN A 147 7.62 -13.52 15.78
CA GLN A 147 8.49 -14.73 15.84
C GLN A 147 9.90 -14.52 15.30
N SER A 148 10.34 -13.31 15.04
CA SER A 148 11.62 -13.07 14.38
C SER A 148 12.64 -12.43 15.30
N GLY A 149 13.56 -13.25 15.78
CA GLY A 149 14.85 -12.84 16.35
C GLY A 149 14.84 -12.36 17.81
N PRO A 150 16.01 -12.35 18.45
CA PRO A 150 16.17 -11.80 19.79
C PRO A 150 15.91 -10.27 19.74
N LYS A 151 15.03 -9.78 20.61
CA LYS A 151 14.74 -8.36 20.85
C LYS A 151 13.94 -7.62 19.79
N GLY A 152 12.72 -8.09 19.42
CA GLY A 152 11.76 -7.23 18.68
C GLY A 152 12.24 -6.73 17.30
N GLN A 153 13.19 -7.41 16.68
CA GLN A 153 13.66 -7.05 15.33
C GLN A 153 12.71 -7.64 14.29
N LEU A 154 12.33 -6.81 13.32
CA LEU A 154 11.56 -7.24 12.17
C LEU A 154 12.36 -8.20 11.28
N PRO A 155 11.70 -9.15 10.58
CA PRO A 155 12.34 -9.97 9.56
C PRO A 155 13.07 -9.13 8.52
N ALA A 156 14.15 -9.66 7.95
CA ALA A 156 14.90 -8.96 6.89
C ALA A 156 14.04 -8.64 5.67
N ASP A 157 13.06 -9.48 5.39
CA ASP A 157 12.09 -9.41 4.30
C ASP A 157 10.81 -8.62 4.63
N ALA A 158 10.70 -8.05 5.84
CA ALA A 158 9.60 -7.17 6.20
C ALA A 158 9.47 -5.98 5.23
N GLY A 159 8.24 -5.71 4.78
CA GLY A 159 7.94 -4.65 3.82
C GLY A 159 7.85 -3.26 4.44
N VAL A 160 7.32 -2.31 3.66
CA VAL A 160 7.14 -0.91 4.05
C VAL A 160 6.22 -0.78 5.26
N ILE A 161 5.07 -1.47 5.27
CA ILE A 161 4.06 -1.36 6.32
C ILE A 161 4.63 -1.72 7.70
N PRO A 162 5.18 -2.93 7.93
CA PRO A 162 5.68 -3.30 9.25
C PRO A 162 6.86 -2.43 9.71
N ARG A 163 7.71 -1.95 8.79
CA ARG A 163 8.81 -1.06 9.14
C ARG A 163 8.31 0.34 9.53
N ALA A 164 7.33 0.88 8.81
CA ALA A 164 6.71 2.16 9.14
C ALA A 164 6.02 2.12 10.51
N VAL A 165 5.25 1.06 10.80
CA VAL A 165 4.64 0.84 12.11
C VAL A 165 5.70 0.85 13.22
N LYS A 166 6.77 0.08 13.04
CA LYS A 166 7.85 0.03 14.03
C LYS A 166 8.50 1.41 14.22
N GLN A 167 8.87 2.11 13.16
CA GLN A 167 9.48 3.44 13.25
C GLN A 167 8.58 4.44 13.97
N ILE A 168 7.27 4.44 13.67
CA ILE A 168 6.29 5.33 14.32
C ILE A 168 6.32 5.12 15.83
N PHE A 169 6.15 3.88 16.30
CA PHE A 169 6.12 3.61 17.73
C PHE A 169 7.48 3.81 18.41
N ASP A 170 8.59 3.37 17.79
CA ASP A 170 9.94 3.63 18.31
C ASP A 170 10.17 5.14 18.52
N THR A 171 9.66 5.99 17.62
CA THR A 171 9.81 7.45 17.72
C THR A 171 8.89 8.04 18.79
N LEU A 172 7.60 7.66 18.80
CA LEU A 172 6.62 8.14 19.78
C LEU A 172 7.01 7.78 21.23
N GLU A 173 7.46 6.54 21.44
CA GLU A 173 7.93 6.08 22.74
C GLU A 173 9.20 6.82 23.18
N SER A 174 10.12 7.13 22.25
CA SER A 174 11.36 7.85 22.55
C SER A 174 11.13 9.31 22.94
N GLN A 175 10.08 9.95 22.42
CA GLN A 175 9.78 11.36 22.65
C GLN A 175 9.07 11.63 23.98
N ASN A 176 8.54 10.56 24.62
CA ASN A 176 7.79 10.65 25.88
C ASN A 176 6.64 11.68 25.86
N THR A 177 6.01 11.84 24.69
CA THR A 177 4.86 12.74 24.46
C THR A 177 3.55 11.97 24.57
N GLU A 178 2.47 12.67 24.89
CA GLU A 178 1.12 12.08 24.87
C GLU A 178 0.67 11.92 23.41
N TYR A 179 0.26 10.71 23.03
CA TYR A 179 -0.18 10.42 21.67
C TYR A 179 -1.39 9.48 21.64
N SER A 180 -2.11 9.52 20.52
CA SER A 180 -3.15 8.57 20.17
C SER A 180 -2.97 8.11 18.74
N VAL A 181 -2.98 6.80 18.52
CA VAL A 181 -2.85 6.19 17.19
C VAL A 181 -4.12 5.43 16.86
N LYS A 182 -4.68 5.72 15.68
CA LYS A 182 -5.84 5.04 15.14
C LYS A 182 -5.49 4.39 13.81
N VAL A 183 -6.04 3.23 13.54
CA VAL A 183 -5.84 2.52 12.28
C VAL A 183 -7.16 2.14 11.64
N THR A 184 -7.17 2.15 10.31
CA THR A 184 -8.25 1.60 9.48
C THR A 184 -7.65 0.71 8.42
N PHE A 185 -8.35 -0.35 8.04
CA PHE A 185 -7.91 -1.25 6.98
C PHE A 185 -9.08 -1.64 6.11
N LEU A 186 -9.09 -1.19 4.87
CA LEU A 186 -10.15 -1.47 3.92
C LEU A 186 -9.63 -2.17 2.66
N GLU A 187 -10.52 -2.92 2.03
CA GLU A 187 -10.36 -3.48 0.69
C GLU A 187 -11.35 -2.82 -0.27
N LEU A 188 -10.87 -2.48 -1.45
CA LEU A 188 -11.71 -2.05 -2.56
C LEU A 188 -11.62 -3.10 -3.68
N TYR A 189 -12.72 -3.79 -3.90
CA TYR A 189 -12.89 -4.79 -4.95
C TYR A 189 -14.15 -4.52 -5.75
N ASN A 190 -14.04 -4.50 -7.07
CA ASN A 190 -15.19 -4.28 -7.96
C ASN A 190 -16.00 -3.02 -7.59
N GLU A 191 -15.31 -1.91 -7.27
CA GLU A 191 -15.93 -0.65 -6.79
C GLU A 191 -16.75 -0.82 -5.49
N GLU A 192 -16.57 -1.89 -4.73
CA GLU A 192 -17.16 -2.09 -3.41
C GLU A 192 -16.10 -2.00 -2.31
N ILE A 193 -16.45 -1.31 -1.22
CA ILE A 193 -15.54 -1.13 -0.07
C ILE A 193 -15.95 -2.09 1.03
N THR A 194 -14.98 -2.85 1.52
CA THR A 194 -15.13 -3.78 2.65
C THR A 194 -14.17 -3.39 3.76
N ASP A 195 -14.63 -3.41 5.01
CA ASP A 195 -13.80 -3.24 6.19
C ASP A 195 -13.11 -4.56 6.55
N LEU A 196 -11.78 -4.55 6.56
CA LEU A 196 -10.98 -5.72 6.91
C LEU A 196 -10.80 -5.88 8.43
N LEU A 197 -11.07 -4.83 9.23
CA LEU A 197 -10.97 -4.87 10.69
C LEU A 197 -12.30 -5.15 11.39
N ALA A 198 -13.42 -5.04 10.69
CA ALA A 198 -14.74 -5.31 11.26
C ALA A 198 -14.78 -6.68 11.96
N PRO A 199 -15.37 -6.78 13.17
CA PRO A 199 -15.48 -8.03 13.91
C PRO A 199 -16.21 -9.10 13.08
N GLU A 200 -15.77 -10.35 13.21
CA GLU A 200 -16.55 -11.49 12.71
C GLU A 200 -17.72 -11.72 13.69
N GLU A 201 -18.90 -11.26 13.33
CA GLU A 201 -20.08 -11.57 14.13
C GLU A 201 -20.39 -13.08 14.10
N ILE A 202 -20.61 -13.62 15.30
CA ILE A 202 -20.77 -15.07 15.58
C ILE A 202 -22.03 -15.68 14.94
N SER A 203 -22.96 -14.90 14.40
CA SER A 203 -24.15 -15.41 13.73
C SER A 203 -24.05 -15.36 12.21
N LYS A 204 -24.15 -16.53 11.56
CA LYS A 204 -24.14 -16.67 10.08
C LYS A 204 -25.19 -15.77 9.38
N ALA A 205 -26.33 -15.52 10.00
CA ALA A 205 -27.39 -14.69 9.44
C ALA A 205 -27.03 -13.17 9.42
N ALA A 206 -26.37 -12.66 10.45
CA ALA A 206 -25.91 -11.27 10.48
C ALA A 206 -24.71 -11.03 9.55
N LEU A 207 -23.86 -12.05 9.35
CA LEU A 207 -22.76 -12.03 8.37
C LEU A 207 -23.29 -11.89 6.93
N GLU A 208 -24.36 -12.63 6.57
CA GLU A 208 -24.97 -12.55 5.25
C GLU A 208 -25.62 -11.19 4.98
N GLU A 209 -26.13 -10.52 5.99
CA GLU A 209 -26.78 -9.21 5.86
C GLU A 209 -25.78 -8.04 5.81
N ARG A 210 -24.67 -8.09 6.58
CA ARG A 210 -23.59 -7.08 6.56
C ARG A 210 -22.66 -7.21 5.36
N GLN A 211 -22.34 -8.41 4.89
CA GLN A 211 -21.59 -8.63 3.65
C GLN A 211 -22.34 -8.12 2.40
N LYS A 212 -23.65 -7.93 2.48
CA LYS A 212 -24.49 -7.48 1.35
C LYS A 212 -24.55 -5.95 1.18
N LYS A 213 -24.06 -5.14 2.14
CA LYS A 213 -24.09 -3.67 2.00
C LYS A 213 -22.67 -3.11 1.95
N PRO A 214 -22.17 -2.80 0.73
CA PRO A 214 -20.87 -2.14 0.58
C PRO A 214 -20.88 -0.79 1.31
N LEU A 215 -19.77 -0.45 1.97
CA LEU A 215 -19.64 0.78 2.71
C LEU A 215 -19.75 1.99 1.76
N PRO A 216 -20.60 2.98 2.06
CA PRO A 216 -20.75 4.15 1.22
C PRO A 216 -19.59 5.12 1.39
N LEU A 217 -19.12 5.66 0.27
CA LEU A 217 -18.14 6.73 0.21
C LEU A 217 -18.87 8.09 0.17
N MET A 218 -18.56 8.96 1.11
CA MET A 218 -19.16 10.27 1.25
C MET A 218 -18.11 11.37 1.08
N GLU A 219 -18.55 12.56 0.66
CA GLU A 219 -17.73 13.76 0.67
C GLU A 219 -18.15 14.59 1.89
N ASP A 220 -17.19 15.08 2.68
CA ASP A 220 -17.46 16.06 3.71
C ASP A 220 -17.70 17.45 3.08
N GLY A 221 -18.30 18.37 3.83
CA GLY A 221 -18.58 19.72 3.34
C GLY A 221 -17.33 20.56 3.00
N LYS A 222 -16.13 20.07 3.33
CA LYS A 222 -14.84 20.70 3.06
C LYS A 222 -14.10 20.08 1.86
N GLY A 223 -14.74 19.10 1.19
CA GLY A 223 -14.19 18.40 0.03
C GLY A 223 -13.28 17.22 0.37
N GLY A 224 -13.17 16.83 1.65
CA GLY A 224 -12.55 15.58 2.08
C GLY A 224 -13.44 14.37 1.73
N VAL A 225 -12.85 13.20 1.69
CA VAL A 225 -13.54 11.95 1.39
C VAL A 225 -13.47 11.01 2.58
N LEU A 226 -14.62 10.51 3.01
CA LEU A 226 -14.72 9.57 4.13
C LEU A 226 -15.57 8.34 3.75
N VAL A 227 -15.24 7.20 4.37
CA VAL A 227 -16.02 5.96 4.25
C VAL A 227 -16.91 5.84 5.48
N ARG A 228 -18.24 5.94 5.27
CA ARG A 228 -19.18 5.87 6.38
C ARG A 228 -19.29 4.43 6.88
N GLY A 229 -19.12 4.25 8.20
CA GLY A 229 -19.21 2.94 8.84
C GLY A 229 -17.91 2.13 8.78
N LEU A 230 -16.80 2.73 8.33
CA LEU A 230 -15.47 2.15 8.48
C LEU A 230 -15.05 2.24 9.97
N GLU A 231 -14.67 1.12 10.56
CA GLU A 231 -14.23 1.08 11.94
C GLU A 231 -12.80 1.62 12.11
N GLU A 232 -12.60 2.47 13.12
CA GLU A 232 -11.30 2.97 13.54
C GLU A 232 -10.87 2.23 14.81
N GLU A 233 -9.79 1.47 14.73
CA GLU A 233 -9.21 0.77 15.87
C GLU A 233 -8.17 1.67 16.56
N ILE A 234 -8.33 1.92 17.85
CA ILE A 234 -7.33 2.62 18.65
C ILE A 234 -6.28 1.61 19.09
N VAL A 235 -5.02 1.96 18.91
CA VAL A 235 -3.88 1.09 19.20
C VAL A 235 -2.85 1.82 20.07
N THR A 236 -2.23 1.10 20.98
CA THR A 236 -1.29 1.64 21.96
C THR A 236 0.15 1.23 21.69
N ASN A 237 0.35 0.20 20.88
CA ASN A 237 1.68 -0.33 20.57
C ASN A 237 1.75 -1.01 19.18
N ALA A 238 2.97 -1.21 18.67
CA ALA A 238 3.19 -1.84 17.38
C ALA A 238 2.63 -3.27 17.27
N SER A 239 2.62 -4.04 18.37
CA SER A 239 2.16 -5.44 18.36
C SER A 239 0.66 -5.54 18.09
N GLU A 240 -0.14 -4.59 18.58
CA GLU A 240 -1.56 -4.51 18.28
C GLU A 240 -1.80 -4.28 16.80
N ILE A 241 -1.06 -3.35 16.17
CA ILE A 241 -1.16 -3.12 14.71
C ILE A 241 -0.77 -4.39 13.93
N PHE A 242 0.28 -5.10 14.33
CA PHE A 242 0.67 -6.33 13.65
C PHE A 242 -0.43 -7.40 13.73
N SER A 243 -1.12 -7.50 14.85
CA SER A 243 -2.27 -8.41 15.02
C SER A 243 -3.44 -8.02 14.13
N LEU A 244 -3.73 -6.70 14.01
CA LEU A 244 -4.76 -6.17 13.12
C LEU A 244 -4.42 -6.43 11.65
N LEU A 245 -3.17 -6.21 11.24
CA LEU A 245 -2.68 -6.50 9.88
C LEU A 245 -2.81 -7.99 9.54
N GLU A 246 -2.46 -8.89 10.46
CA GLU A 246 -2.61 -10.33 10.25
C GLU A 246 -4.08 -10.74 10.10
N ARG A 247 -4.96 -10.21 10.97
CA ARG A 247 -6.40 -10.45 10.91
C ARG A 247 -7.00 -9.97 9.59
N GLY A 248 -6.72 -8.72 9.19
CA GLY A 248 -7.22 -8.15 7.94
C GLY A 248 -6.67 -8.86 6.70
N SER A 249 -5.36 -9.18 6.68
CA SER A 249 -4.75 -9.93 5.58
C SER A 249 -5.28 -11.37 5.50
N ALA A 250 -5.62 -12.02 6.62
CA ALA A 250 -6.26 -13.33 6.64
C ALA A 250 -7.67 -13.25 6.05
N LYS A 251 -8.46 -12.24 6.43
CA LYS A 251 -9.81 -12.00 5.91
C LYS A 251 -9.80 -11.77 4.40
N ARG A 252 -8.86 -10.95 3.89
CA ARG A 252 -8.63 -10.74 2.46
C ARG A 252 -8.33 -12.06 1.73
N ARG A 253 -7.45 -12.93 2.28
CA ARG A 253 -7.10 -14.23 1.69
C ARG A 253 -8.25 -15.24 1.70
N THR A 254 -9.07 -15.26 2.74
CA THR A 254 -10.24 -16.16 2.80
C THR A 254 -11.24 -15.82 1.71
N ALA A 255 -11.45 -14.54 1.44
CA ALA A 255 -12.25 -14.09 0.30
C ALA A 255 -11.67 -14.53 -1.06
N GLU A 256 -10.32 -14.58 -1.20
CA GLU A 256 -9.64 -15.09 -2.40
C GLU A 256 -9.93 -16.57 -2.71
N THR A 257 -9.93 -17.42 -1.69
CA THR A 257 -10.17 -18.87 -1.88
C THR A 257 -11.60 -19.17 -2.32
N LEU A 258 -12.55 -18.32 -1.95
CA LEU A 258 -13.96 -18.45 -2.31
C LEU A 258 -14.28 -17.90 -3.72
N LEU A 259 -13.50 -16.94 -4.25
CA LEU A 259 -13.83 -16.16 -5.43
C LEU A 259 -12.73 -16.09 -6.52
N ASN A 260 -11.76 -17.03 -6.57
CA ASN A 260 -10.71 -17.09 -7.59
C ASN A 260 -9.69 -15.90 -7.62
N LYS A 261 -8.60 -15.97 -6.84
CA LYS A 261 -7.42 -15.07 -6.87
C LYS A 261 -7.78 -13.58 -6.77
N GLN A 262 -8.51 -13.18 -5.75
CA GLN A 262 -9.03 -11.82 -5.59
C GLN A 262 -7.94 -10.80 -5.23
N SER A 263 -6.84 -11.15 -4.55
CA SER A 263 -5.82 -10.18 -4.09
C SER A 263 -5.10 -9.45 -5.21
N SER A 264 -4.90 -10.11 -6.36
CA SER A 264 -4.35 -9.43 -7.53
C SER A 264 -5.33 -8.46 -8.20
N ARG A 265 -6.61 -8.51 -7.79
CA ARG A 265 -7.73 -7.77 -8.38
C ARG A 265 -8.37 -6.77 -7.44
N SER A 266 -7.94 -6.70 -6.19
CA SER A 266 -8.42 -5.76 -5.19
C SER A 266 -7.33 -4.78 -4.78
N HIS A 267 -7.74 -3.57 -4.38
CA HIS A 267 -6.86 -2.59 -3.75
C HIS A 267 -7.02 -2.71 -2.25
N SER A 268 -5.93 -2.68 -1.50
CA SER A 268 -5.99 -2.56 -0.05
C SER A 268 -5.41 -1.24 0.42
N LEU A 269 -6.07 -0.62 1.38
CA LEU A 269 -5.68 0.66 1.94
C LEU A 269 -5.61 0.53 3.45
N PHE A 270 -4.41 0.59 3.99
CA PHE A 270 -4.13 0.61 5.41
C PHE A 270 -3.74 2.04 5.82
N SER A 271 -4.50 2.66 6.72
CA SER A 271 -4.25 4.03 7.15
C SER A 271 -3.93 4.07 8.64
N ILE A 272 -2.91 4.85 8.99
CA ILE A 272 -2.51 5.15 10.37
C ILE A 272 -2.71 6.65 10.58
N THR A 273 -3.53 7.03 11.54
CA THR A 273 -3.74 8.42 11.96
C THR A 273 -3.11 8.61 13.33
N ILE A 274 -2.24 9.60 13.46
CA ILE A 274 -1.47 9.87 14.67
C ILE A 274 -1.83 11.26 15.16
N HIS A 275 -2.22 11.38 16.43
CA HIS A 275 -2.39 12.64 17.13
C HIS A 275 -1.30 12.73 18.20
N ILE A 276 -0.49 13.77 18.16
CA ILE A 276 0.59 14.03 19.11
C ILE A 276 0.26 15.34 19.84
N LYS A 277 0.26 15.29 21.15
CA LYS A 277 0.02 16.46 22.00
C LYS A 277 1.34 17.04 22.45
N GLU A 278 1.61 18.27 22.09
CA GLU A 278 2.81 19.00 22.47
C GLU A 278 2.41 20.23 23.31
N ALA A 279 3.19 20.55 24.33
CA ALA A 279 3.03 21.79 25.07
C ALA A 279 3.94 22.87 24.41
N THR A 280 3.36 24.02 24.09
CA THR A 280 4.15 25.16 23.61
C THR A 280 4.90 25.81 24.79
N PRO A 281 5.98 26.57 24.53
CA PRO A 281 6.69 27.31 25.57
C PRO A 281 5.78 28.27 26.36
N GLU A 282 4.68 28.73 25.74
CA GLU A 282 3.69 29.61 26.35
C GLU A 282 2.66 28.85 27.19
N GLY A 283 2.74 27.51 27.25
CA GLY A 283 1.84 26.65 28.03
C GLY A 283 0.54 26.30 27.30
N GLU A 284 0.41 26.60 26.01
CA GLU A 284 -0.72 26.16 25.20
C GLU A 284 -0.50 24.71 24.74
N GLU A 285 -1.59 23.96 24.61
CA GLU A 285 -1.57 22.61 24.07
C GLU A 285 -1.75 22.64 22.54
N LEU A 286 -0.76 22.14 21.81
CA LEU A 286 -0.82 21.94 20.37
C LEU A 286 -1.07 20.47 20.06
N ILE A 287 -2.05 20.17 19.21
CA ILE A 287 -2.29 18.82 18.72
C ILE A 287 -1.87 18.76 17.26
N LYS A 288 -0.79 18.01 16.98
CA LYS A 288 -0.38 17.68 15.61
C LYS A 288 -1.12 16.43 15.15
N CYS A 289 -1.68 16.48 13.94
CA CYS A 289 -2.41 15.35 13.37
C CYS A 289 -1.74 14.93 12.04
N GLY A 290 -1.08 13.79 12.02
CA GLY A 290 -0.47 13.21 10.83
C GLY A 290 -1.21 11.94 10.40
N LYS A 291 -1.32 11.72 9.07
CA LYS A 291 -1.94 10.51 8.52
C LYS A 291 -1.04 9.85 7.50
N LEU A 292 -0.79 8.55 7.66
CA LEU A 292 -0.07 7.72 6.70
C LEU A 292 -1.01 6.74 6.03
N ASN A 293 -1.19 6.88 4.72
CA ASN A 293 -1.92 5.92 3.90
C ASN A 293 -0.93 4.99 3.20
N LEU A 294 -1.09 3.69 3.37
CA LEU A 294 -0.27 2.63 2.79
C LEU A 294 -1.16 1.78 1.88
N VAL A 295 -0.92 1.85 0.56
CA VAL A 295 -1.84 1.33 -0.44
C VAL A 295 -1.17 0.27 -1.31
N ASP A 296 -1.71 -0.94 -1.31
CA ASP A 296 -1.35 -2.00 -2.26
C ASP A 296 -2.40 -2.06 -3.36
N LEU A 297 -2.05 -1.57 -4.55
CA LEU A 297 -2.97 -1.52 -5.68
C LEU A 297 -3.12 -2.88 -6.35
N ALA A 298 -4.28 -3.12 -6.98
CA ALA A 298 -4.50 -4.24 -7.88
C ALA A 298 -3.46 -4.28 -9.02
N GLY A 299 -3.36 -5.39 -9.72
CA GLY A 299 -2.49 -5.52 -10.88
C GLY A 299 -2.89 -4.58 -12.02
N SER A 300 -1.89 -3.92 -12.63
CA SER A 300 -2.11 -2.95 -13.70
C SER A 300 -2.23 -3.57 -15.09
N GLU A 301 -2.12 -4.89 -15.19
CA GLU A 301 -2.20 -5.61 -16.46
C GLU A 301 -3.58 -5.49 -17.14
N ASN A 302 -3.56 -5.44 -18.45
CA ASN A 302 -4.79 -5.39 -19.24
C ASN A 302 -5.44 -6.78 -19.32
N ILE A 303 -6.48 -7.01 -18.49
CA ILE A 303 -7.17 -8.30 -18.40
C ILE A 303 -7.94 -8.66 -19.71
N SER A 304 -8.24 -7.70 -20.58
CA SER A 304 -8.90 -7.99 -21.86
C SER A 304 -8.09 -8.93 -22.76
N ARG A 305 -6.77 -8.99 -22.56
CA ARG A 305 -5.86 -9.89 -23.30
C ARG A 305 -5.86 -11.32 -22.77
N SER A 306 -6.43 -11.58 -21.60
CA SER A 306 -6.37 -12.90 -20.94
C SER A 306 -7.42 -13.93 -21.42
N GLY A 307 -8.23 -13.63 -22.44
CA GLY A 307 -9.21 -14.57 -23.03
C GLY A 307 -10.34 -14.96 -22.07
N ALA A 308 -10.70 -14.10 -21.12
CA ALA A 308 -11.73 -14.38 -20.13
C ALA A 308 -13.11 -14.56 -20.77
N ARG A 309 -13.83 -15.65 -20.40
CA ARG A 309 -15.21 -15.89 -20.83
C ARG A 309 -16.16 -14.81 -20.29
N GLU A 310 -17.28 -14.56 -20.98
CA GLU A 310 -18.21 -13.41 -20.80
C GLU A 310 -18.50 -12.96 -19.34
N GLY A 311 -18.72 -13.87 -18.39
CA GLY A 311 -18.96 -13.51 -16.98
C GLY A 311 -17.75 -12.89 -16.27
N ARG A 312 -16.53 -13.29 -16.66
CA ARG A 312 -15.27 -12.74 -16.14
C ARG A 312 -14.85 -11.44 -16.84
N ALA A 313 -15.33 -11.20 -18.05
CA ALA A 313 -15.05 -9.98 -18.81
C ALA A 313 -15.68 -8.75 -18.14
N ARG A 314 -16.86 -8.88 -17.53
CA ARG A 314 -17.53 -7.79 -16.81
C ARG A 314 -16.81 -7.46 -15.49
N GLU A 315 -16.46 -8.46 -14.70
CA GLU A 315 -15.63 -8.31 -13.49
C GLU A 315 -14.28 -7.67 -13.82
N ALA A 316 -13.60 -8.15 -14.86
CA ALA A 316 -12.35 -7.60 -15.36
C ALA A 316 -12.49 -6.13 -15.80
N GLY A 317 -13.63 -5.76 -16.38
CA GLY A 317 -13.95 -4.38 -16.78
C GLY A 317 -14.02 -3.43 -15.59
N GLU A 318 -14.69 -3.82 -14.51
CA GLU A 318 -14.82 -3.00 -13.31
C GLU A 318 -13.51 -2.88 -12.52
N ILE A 319 -12.71 -3.95 -12.45
CA ILE A 319 -11.37 -3.90 -11.83
C ILE A 319 -10.45 -2.96 -12.60
N ASN A 320 -10.44 -3.07 -13.93
CA ASN A 320 -9.66 -2.18 -14.78
C ASN A 320 -10.16 -0.74 -14.73
N LYS A 321 -11.47 -0.51 -14.47
CA LYS A 321 -12.07 0.82 -14.38
C LYS A 321 -11.36 1.70 -13.35
N SER A 322 -11.06 1.18 -12.16
CA SER A 322 -10.39 1.92 -11.10
C SER A 322 -8.99 2.39 -11.54
N LEU A 323 -8.18 1.50 -12.14
CA LEU A 323 -6.83 1.83 -12.60
C LEU A 323 -6.84 2.65 -13.90
N LEU A 324 -7.79 2.42 -14.81
CA LEU A 324 -7.99 3.27 -15.99
C LEU A 324 -8.38 4.69 -15.59
N THR A 325 -9.27 4.83 -14.62
CA THR A 325 -9.66 6.14 -14.07
C THR A 325 -8.48 6.81 -13.40
N LEU A 326 -7.67 6.05 -12.64
CA LEU A 326 -6.44 6.55 -12.04
C LEU A 326 -5.48 7.10 -13.12
N GLY A 327 -5.32 6.39 -14.25
CA GLY A 327 -4.56 6.86 -15.41
C GLY A 327 -5.11 8.16 -16.00
N ARG A 328 -6.43 8.28 -16.13
CA ARG A 328 -7.10 9.52 -16.59
C ARG A 328 -6.88 10.68 -15.63
N VAL A 329 -6.95 10.43 -14.31
CA VAL A 329 -6.67 11.44 -13.27
C VAL A 329 -5.23 11.94 -13.40
N ILE A 330 -4.24 11.05 -13.51
CA ILE A 330 -2.84 11.45 -13.70
C ILE A 330 -2.67 12.27 -14.98
N THR A 331 -3.25 11.82 -16.10
CA THR A 331 -3.21 12.57 -17.36
C THR A 331 -3.80 13.97 -17.18
N ALA A 332 -4.99 14.09 -16.59
CA ALA A 332 -5.65 15.36 -16.38
C ALA A 332 -4.83 16.33 -15.51
N LEU A 333 -4.18 15.81 -14.46
CA LEU A 333 -3.30 16.60 -13.57
C LEU A 333 -2.03 17.07 -14.28
N VAL A 334 -1.39 16.19 -15.05
CA VAL A 334 -0.13 16.50 -15.76
C VAL A 334 -0.36 17.46 -16.91
N GLU A 335 -1.47 17.31 -17.61
CA GLU A 335 -1.85 18.18 -18.75
C GLU A 335 -2.63 19.43 -18.31
N HIS A 336 -2.81 19.62 -17.00
CA HIS A 336 -3.53 20.77 -16.42
C HIS A 336 -4.93 20.97 -17.00
N LEU A 337 -5.67 19.87 -17.23
CA LEU A 337 -7.03 19.92 -17.74
C LEU A 337 -7.98 20.58 -16.73
N GLY A 338 -8.96 21.32 -17.23
CA GLY A 338 -9.94 22.03 -16.37
C GLY A 338 -10.82 21.11 -15.52
N HIS A 339 -10.90 19.82 -15.85
CA HIS A 339 -11.66 18.82 -15.09
C HIS A 339 -10.81 17.57 -14.84
N VAL A 340 -10.73 17.15 -13.57
CA VAL A 340 -10.05 15.92 -13.14
C VAL A 340 -11.10 14.90 -12.70
N PRO A 341 -11.17 13.70 -13.33
CA PRO A 341 -12.28 12.76 -13.16
C PRO A 341 -12.16 11.89 -11.90
N TYR A 342 -11.98 12.48 -10.72
CA TYR A 342 -11.87 11.73 -9.46
C TYR A 342 -13.12 10.92 -9.13
N ARG A 343 -14.31 11.38 -9.56
CA ARG A 343 -15.60 10.77 -9.22
C ARG A 343 -15.93 9.52 -10.01
N ASP A 344 -15.19 9.21 -11.08
CA ASP A 344 -15.44 8.07 -11.95
C ASP A 344 -15.12 6.72 -11.31
N SER A 345 -14.33 6.71 -10.20
CA SER A 345 -14.02 5.51 -9.42
C SER A 345 -13.90 5.83 -7.92
N LYS A 346 -14.27 4.88 -7.07
CA LYS A 346 -14.05 5.01 -5.62
C LYS A 346 -12.58 5.08 -5.26
N LEU A 347 -11.70 4.38 -5.99
CA LEU A 347 -10.24 4.46 -5.79
C LEU A 347 -9.75 5.90 -5.97
N THR A 348 -10.08 6.55 -7.07
CA THR A 348 -9.63 7.91 -7.36
C THR A 348 -10.24 8.94 -6.41
N ARG A 349 -11.45 8.69 -5.90
CA ARG A 349 -12.03 9.50 -4.83
C ARG A 349 -11.25 9.36 -3.53
N LEU A 350 -10.91 8.13 -3.10
CA LEU A 350 -10.10 7.87 -1.91
C LEU A 350 -8.70 8.46 -2.02
N LEU A 351 -8.10 8.48 -3.22
CA LEU A 351 -6.77 9.02 -3.48
C LEU A 351 -6.77 10.49 -3.92
N ARG A 352 -7.90 11.20 -3.84
CA ARG A 352 -8.03 12.58 -4.31
C ARG A 352 -7.00 13.51 -3.68
N ASP A 353 -6.85 13.45 -2.35
CA ASP A 353 -5.87 14.28 -1.64
C ASP A 353 -4.42 13.87 -1.90
N SER A 354 -4.20 12.63 -2.31
CA SER A 354 -2.88 12.09 -2.64
C SER A 354 -2.39 12.52 -4.03
N LEU A 355 -3.29 12.87 -4.94
CA LEU A 355 -2.97 13.22 -6.34
C LEU A 355 -3.55 14.59 -6.67
N GLY A 356 -2.73 15.63 -6.63
CA GLY A 356 -3.12 17.03 -6.85
C GLY A 356 -3.72 17.73 -5.62
N GLY A 357 -3.73 17.07 -4.45
CA GLY A 357 -4.27 17.59 -3.19
C GLY A 357 -3.21 17.98 -2.15
N ARG A 358 -3.52 17.79 -0.85
CA ARG A 358 -2.76 18.29 0.29
C ARG A 358 -1.84 17.26 0.93
N THR A 359 -1.59 16.15 0.27
CA THR A 359 -0.82 15.03 0.80
C THR A 359 0.56 14.94 0.14
N LYS A 360 1.59 14.60 0.89
CA LYS A 360 2.89 14.19 0.34
C LYS A 360 2.77 12.76 -0.18
N THR A 361 3.04 12.55 -1.46
CA THR A 361 2.76 11.27 -2.10
C THR A 361 4.01 10.63 -2.67
N CYS A 362 4.17 9.33 -2.41
CA CYS A 362 5.22 8.47 -2.96
C CYS A 362 4.59 7.30 -3.71
N ILE A 363 4.99 7.11 -4.95
CA ILE A 363 4.62 5.97 -5.78
C ILE A 363 5.80 5.02 -5.90
N ILE A 364 5.59 3.75 -5.60
CA ILE A 364 6.57 2.70 -5.81
C ILE A 364 6.13 1.90 -7.03
N ALA A 365 6.69 2.21 -8.20
CA ALA A 365 6.45 1.45 -9.41
C ALA A 365 7.23 0.14 -9.36
N THR A 366 6.55 -0.99 -9.52
CA THR A 366 7.17 -2.32 -9.47
C THR A 366 7.14 -2.98 -10.84
N VAL A 367 8.27 -3.52 -11.30
CA VAL A 367 8.43 -4.11 -12.64
C VAL A 367 9.14 -5.46 -12.61
N SER A 368 8.95 -6.25 -13.67
CA SER A 368 9.66 -7.50 -13.92
C SER A 368 10.80 -7.28 -14.91
N PRO A 369 11.96 -7.94 -14.74
CA PRO A 369 13.07 -7.86 -15.69
C PRO A 369 12.83 -8.66 -16.98
N SER A 370 11.82 -9.53 -17.02
CA SER A 370 11.59 -10.52 -18.06
C SER A 370 10.95 -9.93 -19.32
N VAL A 371 11.38 -10.41 -20.49
CA VAL A 371 10.78 -10.11 -21.80
C VAL A 371 9.29 -10.46 -21.85
N HIS A 372 8.84 -11.47 -21.08
CA HIS A 372 7.44 -11.88 -21.04
C HIS A 372 6.50 -10.79 -20.48
N CYS A 373 7.07 -9.83 -19.76
CA CYS A 373 6.34 -8.70 -19.15
C CYS A 373 6.64 -7.36 -19.84
N LEU A 374 7.28 -7.35 -21.00
CA LEU A 374 7.84 -6.14 -21.64
C LEU A 374 6.79 -5.04 -21.85
N GLU A 375 5.63 -5.37 -22.42
CA GLU A 375 4.58 -4.37 -22.71
C GLU A 375 3.99 -3.76 -21.44
N GLU A 376 3.70 -4.60 -20.43
CA GLU A 376 3.16 -4.15 -19.15
C GLU A 376 4.21 -3.37 -18.36
N THR A 377 5.48 -3.75 -18.48
CA THR A 377 6.61 -3.02 -17.89
C THR A 377 6.72 -1.62 -18.48
N LEU A 378 6.67 -1.49 -19.81
CA LEU A 378 6.70 -0.19 -20.48
C LEU A 378 5.52 0.67 -20.09
N SER A 379 4.31 0.10 -20.05
CA SER A 379 3.11 0.79 -19.61
C SER A 379 3.26 1.30 -18.18
N THR A 380 3.82 0.48 -17.28
CA THR A 380 4.08 0.86 -15.87
C THR A 380 5.10 2.00 -15.77
N LEU A 381 6.18 1.94 -16.55
CA LEU A 381 7.22 2.97 -16.56
C LEU A 381 6.71 4.31 -17.13
N ASP A 382 5.97 4.28 -18.23
CA ASP A 382 5.33 5.48 -18.81
C ASP A 382 4.38 6.14 -17.81
N TYR A 383 3.55 5.34 -17.16
CA TYR A 383 2.61 5.79 -16.13
C TYR A 383 3.33 6.44 -14.93
N ALA A 384 4.32 5.75 -14.39
CA ALA A 384 5.10 6.20 -13.25
C ALA A 384 5.91 7.47 -13.58
N HIS A 385 6.54 7.52 -14.77
CA HIS A 385 7.30 8.68 -15.21
C HIS A 385 6.41 9.93 -15.36
N ARG A 386 5.20 9.78 -15.89
CA ARG A 386 4.23 10.89 -15.97
C ARG A 386 3.80 11.38 -14.58
N ALA A 387 3.59 10.47 -13.64
CA ALA A 387 3.16 10.81 -12.29
C ALA A 387 4.13 11.74 -11.53
N LYS A 388 5.43 11.74 -11.86
CA LYS A 388 6.43 12.69 -11.30
C LYS A 388 6.08 14.15 -11.52
N SER A 389 5.32 14.46 -12.55
CA SER A 389 4.94 15.84 -12.89
C SER A 389 3.73 16.34 -12.10
N ILE A 390 3.07 15.49 -11.32
CA ILE A 390 1.94 15.89 -10.47
C ILE A 390 2.46 16.73 -9.31
N LYS A 391 1.80 17.86 -9.08
CA LYS A 391 2.11 18.78 -7.99
C LYS A 391 1.05 18.70 -6.91
N ASN A 392 1.47 18.44 -5.69
CA ASN A 392 0.67 18.51 -4.47
C ASN A 392 1.00 19.79 -3.69
N ARG A 393 0.11 20.18 -2.77
CA ARG A 393 0.32 21.31 -1.83
C ARG A 393 0.13 20.79 -0.41
N PRO A 394 1.14 20.13 0.16
CA PRO A 394 1.04 19.56 1.50
C PRO A 394 0.84 20.64 2.55
N GLU A 395 -0.06 20.35 3.49
CA GLU A 395 -0.35 21.20 4.64
C GLU A 395 -0.13 20.39 5.92
N VAL A 396 0.31 21.05 6.99
CA VAL A 396 0.34 20.51 8.37
C VAL A 396 -1.07 20.70 8.94
N ILE A 397 -1.62 19.65 9.58
CA ILE A 397 -2.96 19.66 10.12
C ILE A 397 -2.92 19.67 11.65
#